data_5ae586cd6df6575812a54f25eabd023e
#
_entry.id   5ae586cd6df6575812a54f25eabd023e
#
_cell.length_a   1.000
_cell.length_b   1.000
_cell.length_c   1.000
_cell.angle_alpha   90.00
_cell.angle_beta   90.00
_cell.angle_gamma   90.00
#
_symmetry.space_group_name_H-M   'P 1'
#
loop_
_entity.id
_entity.type
_entity.pdbx_description
1 polymer ?
#
loop_
_entity_poly.entity_id
_entity_poly.type
_entity_poly.pdbx_seq_one_letter_code
_entity_poly.pdbx_strand_id
1 'polypeptide(L)'
;LGRAPFQVSHCGAVDTQIAGISCHIIPGLSAFVGGDITAGILACQMLEQEEPMLLIDLGTNGEMALGNRQKLYACATAAGPAFEGGANRGIWGADMVKLLQKLLEEGLMDRQGLLKEPYFTKGIRIGDVLVTKEAVRAVQLAKGAIAAGIEILTESYGIRFSDISKVVLAGGFGYYLDPKAAAAIGLLPKELTDRTVTGGNTALSGAALVGNRMLTGQLRAWDDLHRRQELQIQILNLAE
;
A
#
# COMPACT_ATOMS: atom_id res chain seq x y z
N LEU A 1 -11.14 12.90 22.80
CA LEU A 1 -11.14 12.27 21.50
C LEU A 1 -12.47 12.60 20.81
N GLY A 2 -12.49 13.28 19.77
CA GLY A 2 -13.69 13.50 19.03
C GLY A 2 -13.98 14.94 18.83
N ARG A 3 -13.24 15.58 18.06
CA ARG A 3 -13.71 16.65 17.20
C ARG A 3 -12.67 16.76 16.11
N ALA A 4 -12.85 15.87 15.13
CA ALA A 4 -12.45 16.14 14.07
C ALA A 4 -12.67 16.55 13.11
N PRO A 5 -13.29 16.88 12.49
CA PRO A 5 -13.22 16.53 11.10
C PRO A 5 -12.10 17.36 10.53
N PHE A 6 -11.06 16.72 10.10
CA PHE A 6 -10.25 17.26 9.05
C PHE A 6 -11.20 17.50 7.88
N GLN A 7 -11.59 18.74 7.70
CA GLN A 7 -12.39 19.09 6.53
C GLN A 7 -11.52 18.83 5.29
N VAL A 8 -12.12 18.28 4.25
CA VAL A 8 -11.46 18.01 2.95
C VAL A 8 -10.75 19.26 2.38
N SER A 9 -11.20 20.46 2.75
CA SER A 9 -10.56 21.72 2.45
C SER A 9 -9.12 21.87 2.98
N HIS A 10 -8.68 21.01 3.90
CA HIS A 10 -7.34 21.06 4.47
C HIS A 10 -6.37 20.03 3.84
N CYS A 11 -6.78 19.32 2.80
CA CYS A 11 -5.90 18.43 2.04
C CYS A 11 -5.02 19.16 1.03
N GLY A 12 -5.05 20.51 0.97
CA GLY A 12 -4.23 21.31 0.08
C GLY A 12 -2.75 21.36 0.49
N ALA A 13 -1.90 21.77 -0.44
CA ALA A 13 -0.50 22.05 -0.15
C ALA A 13 -0.40 23.22 0.85
N VAL A 14 0.47 23.11 1.83
CA VAL A 14 0.65 24.11 2.88
C VAL A 14 2.13 24.43 3.05
N ASP A 15 2.45 25.72 2.94
CA ASP A 15 3.74 26.25 3.37
C ASP A 15 3.67 26.61 4.86
N THR A 16 4.58 26.09 5.65
CA THR A 16 4.61 26.30 7.09
C THR A 16 6.05 26.34 7.62
N GLN A 17 6.20 26.62 8.91
CA GLN A 17 7.48 26.50 9.61
C GLN A 17 7.38 25.48 10.73
N ILE A 18 8.32 24.56 10.77
CA ILE A 18 8.47 23.57 11.84
C ILE A 18 9.85 23.74 12.43
N ALA A 19 9.91 24.06 13.73
CA ALA A 19 11.16 24.34 14.45
C ALA A 19 12.04 25.39 13.75
N GLY A 20 11.46 26.44 13.15
CA GLY A 20 12.17 27.48 12.44
C GLY A 20 12.62 27.13 11.01
N ILE A 21 12.28 25.94 10.52
CA ILE A 21 12.61 25.47 9.17
C ILE A 21 11.37 25.63 8.30
N SER A 22 11.53 26.26 7.14
CA SER A 22 10.45 26.34 6.14
C SER A 22 10.17 24.97 5.56
N CYS A 23 8.91 24.56 5.62
CA CYS A 23 8.44 23.27 5.18
C CYS A 23 7.29 23.43 4.19
N HIS A 24 7.34 22.65 3.12
CA HIS A 24 6.23 22.49 2.19
C HIS A 24 5.55 21.15 2.44
N ILE A 25 4.28 21.13 2.79
CA ILE A 25 3.51 19.93 3.04
C ILE A 25 2.83 19.52 1.74
N ILE A 26 3.16 18.31 1.26
CA ILE A 26 2.52 17.73 0.09
C ILE A 26 1.06 17.41 0.44
N PRO A 27 0.08 17.83 -0.38
CA PRO A 27 -1.33 17.59 -0.07
C PRO A 27 -1.69 16.10 -0.14
N GLY A 28 -2.61 15.69 0.71
CA GLY A 28 -3.27 14.39 0.60
C GLY A 28 -4.38 14.41 -0.46
N LEU A 29 -4.81 13.22 -0.85
CA LEU A 29 -5.98 13.04 -1.73
C LEU A 29 -7.28 13.03 -0.92
N SER A 30 -7.22 12.60 0.34
CA SER A 30 -8.36 12.60 1.27
C SER A 30 -7.86 12.56 2.72
N ALA A 31 -8.80 12.50 3.67
CA ALA A 31 -8.48 12.32 5.10
C ALA A 31 -7.73 11.00 5.42
N PHE A 32 -7.86 9.98 4.57
CA PHE A 32 -7.28 8.65 4.77
C PHE A 32 -6.21 8.29 3.71
N VAL A 33 -6.02 9.13 2.70
CA VAL A 33 -4.99 8.97 1.66
C VAL A 33 -4.14 10.22 1.67
N GLY A 34 -3.03 10.16 2.36
CA GLY A 34 -2.20 11.29 2.71
C GLY A 34 -1.26 11.78 1.61
N GLY A 35 -0.45 12.78 1.95
CA GLY A 35 0.56 13.33 1.04
C GLY A 35 1.70 12.37 0.71
N ASP A 36 1.87 11.30 1.47
CA ASP A 36 2.78 10.18 1.22
C ASP A 36 2.39 9.42 -0.06
N ILE A 37 1.09 9.12 -0.21
CA ILE A 37 0.58 8.47 -1.44
C ILE A 37 0.67 9.41 -2.63
N THR A 38 0.37 10.68 -2.43
CA THR A 38 0.54 11.67 -3.47
C THR A 38 2.00 11.78 -3.93
N ALA A 39 2.93 11.82 -2.98
CA ALA A 39 4.36 11.77 -3.27
C ALA A 39 4.73 10.47 -4.01
N GLY A 40 4.18 9.32 -3.57
CA GLY A 40 4.38 8.04 -4.22
C GLY A 40 3.89 8.01 -5.68
N ILE A 41 2.72 8.56 -5.96
CA ILE A 41 2.17 8.71 -7.32
C ILE A 41 3.13 9.50 -8.21
N LEU A 42 3.70 10.59 -7.68
CA LEU A 42 4.68 11.42 -8.40
C LEU A 42 5.99 10.67 -8.62
N ALA A 43 6.51 9.98 -7.60
CA ALA A 43 7.73 9.18 -7.69
C ALA A 43 7.62 8.06 -8.72
N CYS A 44 6.46 7.44 -8.81
CA CYS A 44 6.17 6.38 -9.77
C CYS A 44 5.87 6.90 -11.18
N GLN A 45 5.77 8.21 -11.36
CA GLN A 45 5.37 8.85 -12.64
C GLN A 45 4.03 8.29 -13.16
N MET A 46 3.10 7.96 -12.26
CA MET A 46 1.83 7.33 -12.60
C MET A 46 1.01 8.17 -13.59
N LEU A 47 0.99 9.49 -13.39
CA LEU A 47 0.21 10.41 -14.20
C LEU A 47 0.88 10.78 -15.54
N GLU A 48 2.02 10.17 -15.83
CA GLU A 48 2.72 10.29 -17.12
C GLU A 48 2.46 9.04 -18.00
N GLN A 49 1.87 7.99 -17.42
CA GLN A 49 1.60 6.73 -18.11
C GLN A 49 0.29 6.76 -18.89
N GLU A 50 0.27 6.07 -20.01
CA GLU A 50 -0.94 5.80 -20.79
C GLU A 50 -1.76 4.68 -20.16
N GLU A 51 -1.08 3.60 -19.78
CA GLU A 51 -1.68 2.40 -19.20
C GLU A 51 -1.83 2.53 -17.69
N PRO A 52 -2.92 2.00 -17.10
CA PRO A 52 -3.10 2.01 -15.66
C PRO A 52 -1.97 1.28 -14.92
N MET A 53 -1.48 1.88 -13.84
CA MET A 53 -0.58 1.22 -12.90
C MET A 53 -1.14 1.32 -11.48
N LEU A 54 -0.76 0.37 -10.63
CA LEU A 54 -1.19 0.26 -9.25
C LEU A 54 -0.01 0.52 -8.32
N LEU A 55 -0.16 1.49 -7.43
CA LEU A 55 0.73 1.73 -6.29
C LEU A 55 0.06 1.15 -5.04
N ILE A 56 0.79 0.36 -4.26
CA ILE A 56 0.35 -0.17 -2.98
C ILE A 56 1.42 0.19 -1.95
N ASP A 57 1.12 1.10 -1.05
CA ASP A 57 1.97 1.42 0.08
C ASP A 57 1.54 0.58 1.28
N LEU A 58 2.45 -0.27 1.74
CA LEU A 58 2.20 -1.22 2.81
C LEU A 58 2.91 -0.77 4.09
N GLY A 59 2.16 -0.10 4.94
CA GLY A 59 2.50 0.28 6.30
C GLY A 59 1.59 -0.41 7.31
N THR A 60 1.19 0.31 8.37
CA THR A 60 0.14 -0.09 9.31
C THR A 60 -1.21 -0.21 8.62
N ASN A 61 -1.45 0.66 7.65
CA ASN A 61 -2.55 0.56 6.72
C ASN A 61 -2.02 0.09 5.36
N GLY A 62 -2.93 -0.19 4.43
CA GLY A 62 -2.59 -0.40 3.03
C GLY A 62 -3.24 0.70 2.21
N GLU A 63 -2.49 1.76 1.92
CA GLU A 63 -2.96 2.81 1.03
C GLU A 63 -2.64 2.43 -0.41
N MET A 64 -3.59 2.70 -1.31
CA MET A 64 -3.48 2.29 -2.70
C MET A 64 -3.92 3.39 -3.65
N ALA A 65 -3.26 3.44 -4.81
CA ALA A 65 -3.66 4.28 -5.92
C ALA A 65 -3.60 3.48 -7.23
N LEU A 66 -4.66 3.50 -8.02
CA LEU A 66 -4.75 2.91 -9.34
C LEU A 66 -5.05 4.01 -10.35
N GLY A 67 -4.20 4.19 -11.33
CA GLY A 67 -4.40 5.27 -12.28
C GLY A 67 -3.41 5.37 -13.41
N ASN A 68 -3.65 6.37 -14.24
CA ASN A 68 -2.83 6.79 -15.35
C ASN A 68 -2.94 8.32 -15.52
N ARG A 69 -2.49 8.87 -16.64
CA ARG A 69 -2.58 10.31 -16.91
C ARG A 69 -3.99 10.91 -16.99
N GLN A 70 -5.04 10.08 -17.13
CA GLN A 70 -6.42 10.53 -17.34
C GLN A 70 -7.29 10.34 -16.09
N LYS A 71 -7.03 9.28 -15.33
CA LYS A 71 -7.92 8.81 -14.26
C LYS A 71 -7.11 8.27 -13.10
N LEU A 72 -7.50 8.65 -11.89
CA LEU A 72 -6.85 8.23 -10.65
C LEU A 72 -7.91 7.82 -9.62
N TYR A 73 -7.82 6.62 -9.13
CA TYR A 73 -8.61 6.11 -8.01
C TYR A 73 -7.67 5.81 -6.85
N ALA A 74 -8.11 6.09 -5.64
CA ALA A 74 -7.33 5.79 -4.44
C ALA A 74 -8.24 5.32 -3.31
N CYS A 75 -7.69 4.51 -2.42
CA CYS A 75 -8.33 4.07 -1.20
C CYS A 75 -7.30 3.80 -0.10
N ALA A 76 -7.78 3.70 1.13
CA ALA A 76 -7.03 3.19 2.26
C ALA A 76 -7.74 1.96 2.83
N THR A 77 -6.98 0.93 3.21
CA THR A 77 -7.48 -0.30 3.83
C THR A 77 -6.97 -0.41 5.26
N ALA A 78 -7.80 -0.92 6.15
CA ALA A 78 -7.42 -1.18 7.54
C ALA A 78 -6.67 -2.53 7.65
N ALA A 79 -5.47 -2.61 7.10
CA ALA A 79 -4.65 -3.83 7.15
C ALA A 79 -4.22 -4.17 8.59
N GLY A 80 -4.00 -3.17 9.44
CA GLY A 80 -3.55 -3.33 10.81
C GLY A 80 -2.06 -3.69 10.92
N PRO A 81 -1.52 -3.81 12.15
CA PRO A 81 -0.08 -3.94 12.38
C PRO A 81 0.46 -5.36 12.18
N ALA A 82 -0.25 -6.23 11.45
CA ALA A 82 0.14 -7.64 11.29
C ALA A 82 1.55 -7.82 10.70
N PHE A 83 2.02 -6.82 9.96
CA PHE A 83 3.31 -6.83 9.27
C PHE A 83 4.40 -6.01 9.97
N GLU A 84 4.09 -5.33 11.07
CA GLU A 84 5.04 -4.44 11.76
C GLU A 84 6.02 -5.15 12.72
N GLY A 85 6.07 -6.47 12.72
CA GLY A 85 7.05 -7.25 13.48
C GLY A 85 6.85 -7.29 15.00
N GLY A 86 5.88 -6.57 15.55
CA GLY A 86 5.66 -6.47 17.01
C GLY A 86 4.95 -7.67 17.64
N ALA A 87 4.09 -8.36 16.91
CA ALA A 87 3.29 -9.47 17.43
C ALA A 87 4.07 -10.80 17.53
N ASN A 88 5.16 -10.98 16.78
CA ASN A 88 5.86 -12.25 16.63
C ASN A 88 7.37 -12.18 16.95
N ARG A 89 7.77 -11.45 17.98
CA ARG A 89 9.12 -11.46 18.55
C ARG A 89 10.25 -11.69 17.53
N GLY A 90 10.41 -10.75 16.56
CA GLY A 90 11.60 -10.71 15.71
C GLY A 90 11.43 -11.22 14.29
N ILE A 91 10.22 -11.54 13.81
CA ILE A 91 9.97 -11.76 12.37
C ILE A 91 9.41 -10.47 11.75
N TRP A 92 10.03 -10.02 10.69
CA TRP A 92 9.51 -8.97 9.83
C TRP A 92 8.36 -9.50 8.98
N GLY A 93 7.38 -8.67 8.66
CA GLY A 93 6.17 -9.09 7.96
C GLY A 93 6.43 -9.83 6.63
N ALA A 94 7.46 -9.42 5.87
CA ALA A 94 7.86 -10.09 4.63
C ALA A 94 8.33 -11.54 4.86
N ASP A 95 9.06 -11.79 5.94
CA ASP A 95 9.49 -13.15 6.29
C ASP A 95 8.31 -14.01 6.78
N MET A 96 7.34 -13.39 7.46
CA MET A 96 6.10 -14.06 7.83
C MET A 96 5.32 -14.51 6.59
N VAL A 97 5.23 -13.68 5.55
CA VAL A 97 4.57 -14.04 4.29
C VAL A 97 5.24 -15.23 3.63
N LYS A 98 6.58 -15.22 3.52
CA LYS A 98 7.36 -16.37 3.00
C LYS A 98 7.17 -17.62 3.85
N LEU A 99 7.12 -17.45 5.16
CA LEU A 99 6.91 -18.55 6.08
C LEU A 99 5.54 -19.19 5.91
N LEU A 100 4.48 -18.38 5.78
CA LEU A 100 3.12 -18.90 5.53
C LEU A 100 3.02 -19.57 4.16
N GLN A 101 3.70 -19.05 3.13
CA GLN A 101 3.81 -19.72 1.84
C GLN A 101 4.41 -21.13 2.03
N LYS A 102 5.52 -21.24 2.73
CA LYS A 102 6.18 -22.54 3.00
C LYS A 102 5.27 -23.50 3.75
N LEU A 103 4.53 -23.03 4.77
CA LEU A 103 3.57 -23.87 5.50
C LEU A 103 2.43 -24.39 4.60
N LEU A 104 1.98 -23.59 3.63
CA LEU A 104 1.01 -24.00 2.62
C LEU A 104 1.60 -25.08 1.69
N GLU A 105 2.81 -24.89 1.18
CA GLU A 105 3.50 -25.80 0.27
C GLU A 105 3.80 -27.15 0.93
N GLU A 106 4.22 -27.14 2.18
CA GLU A 106 4.49 -28.35 2.97
C GLU A 106 3.20 -29.02 3.49
N GLY A 107 2.05 -28.40 3.25
CA GLY A 107 0.76 -28.91 3.68
C GLY A 107 0.56 -28.92 5.20
N LEU A 108 1.33 -28.10 5.95
CA LEU A 108 1.21 -27.91 7.39
C LEU A 108 0.12 -26.88 7.76
N MET A 109 -0.30 -26.10 6.80
CA MET A 109 -1.42 -25.16 6.86
C MET A 109 -2.31 -25.39 5.64
N ASP A 110 -3.62 -25.24 5.79
CA ASP A 110 -4.55 -25.29 4.66
C ASP A 110 -4.74 -23.92 4.01
N ARG A 111 -5.51 -23.87 2.91
CA ARG A 111 -5.78 -22.63 2.19
C ARG A 111 -6.67 -21.65 2.97
N GLN A 112 -7.38 -22.10 3.98
CA GLN A 112 -8.14 -21.29 4.91
C GLN A 112 -7.24 -20.69 6.01
N GLY A 113 -5.95 -21.06 6.04
CA GLY A 113 -4.98 -20.61 7.02
C GLY A 113 -5.07 -21.35 8.36
N LEU A 114 -5.66 -22.53 8.38
CA LEU A 114 -5.68 -23.36 9.57
C LEU A 114 -4.43 -24.23 9.61
N LEU A 115 -3.68 -24.13 10.71
CA LEU A 115 -2.57 -25.05 11.00
C LEU A 115 -3.14 -26.46 11.24
N LYS A 116 -2.54 -27.47 10.64
CA LYS A 116 -2.94 -28.86 10.86
C LYS A 116 -2.49 -29.39 12.22
N GLU A 117 -3.15 -30.42 12.73
CA GLU A 117 -2.69 -31.08 13.93
C GLU A 117 -1.29 -31.71 13.73
N PRO A 118 -0.42 -31.68 14.74
CA PRO A 118 -0.65 -31.18 16.13
C PRO A 118 -0.41 -29.68 16.31
N TYR A 119 -0.18 -28.93 15.24
CA TYR A 119 0.25 -27.52 15.28
C TYR A 119 -0.90 -26.54 15.53
N PHE A 120 -2.14 -26.94 15.31
CA PHE A 120 -3.31 -26.07 15.54
C PHE A 120 -3.37 -25.53 16.97
N THR A 121 -3.06 -26.38 17.95
CA THR A 121 -3.11 -26.00 19.36
C THR A 121 -1.79 -25.44 19.88
N LYS A 122 -0.66 -26.02 19.45
CA LYS A 122 0.67 -25.72 20.00
C LYS A 122 1.45 -24.68 19.19
N GLY A 123 0.98 -24.33 18.00
CA GLY A 123 1.77 -23.59 17.01
C GLY A 123 2.87 -24.45 16.40
N ILE A 124 3.54 -23.91 15.38
CA ILE A 124 4.69 -24.53 14.74
C ILE A 124 5.94 -23.68 14.99
N ARG A 125 7.01 -24.32 15.48
CA ARG A 125 8.29 -23.65 15.68
C ARG A 125 9.17 -23.83 14.46
N ILE A 126 9.65 -22.71 13.91
CA ILE A 126 10.55 -22.67 12.77
C ILE A 126 11.73 -21.78 13.15
N GLY A 127 12.89 -22.39 13.40
CA GLY A 127 14.00 -21.72 14.06
C GLY A 127 13.58 -21.20 15.45
N ASP A 128 13.83 -19.94 15.71
CA ASP A 128 13.46 -19.29 16.99
C ASP A 128 12.02 -18.76 17.01
N VAL A 129 11.29 -18.91 15.91
CA VAL A 129 9.96 -18.37 15.76
C VAL A 129 8.89 -19.39 16.04
N LEU A 130 7.89 -19.01 16.85
CA LEU A 130 6.68 -19.77 17.07
C LEU A 130 5.53 -19.13 16.27
N VAL A 131 5.08 -19.81 15.22
CA VAL A 131 3.90 -19.42 14.45
C VAL A 131 2.66 -19.99 15.12
N THR A 132 1.83 -19.13 15.67
CA THR A 132 0.57 -19.50 16.31
C THR A 132 -0.62 -19.24 15.38
N LYS A 133 -1.76 -19.82 15.68
CA LYS A 133 -3.02 -19.56 14.95
C LYS A 133 -3.42 -18.08 15.00
N GLU A 134 -3.12 -17.38 16.11
CA GLU A 134 -3.38 -15.94 16.27
C GLU A 134 -2.52 -15.11 15.31
N ALA A 135 -1.25 -15.47 15.15
CA ALA A 135 -0.34 -14.84 14.20
C ALA A 135 -0.82 -15.04 12.76
N VAL A 136 -1.20 -16.27 12.40
CA VAL A 136 -1.77 -16.57 11.09
C VAL A 136 -3.06 -15.77 10.88
N ARG A 137 -3.94 -15.68 11.89
CA ARG A 137 -5.19 -14.93 11.80
C ARG A 137 -4.97 -13.44 11.57
N ALA A 138 -3.99 -12.84 12.24
CA ALA A 138 -3.64 -11.44 12.02
C ALA A 138 -3.23 -11.18 10.56
N VAL A 139 -2.38 -12.05 9.99
CA VAL A 139 -1.99 -11.94 8.57
C VAL A 139 -3.18 -12.18 7.64
N GLN A 140 -4.09 -13.09 7.97
CA GLN A 140 -5.30 -13.31 7.16
C GLN A 140 -6.19 -12.08 7.07
N LEU A 141 -6.37 -11.35 8.18
CA LEU A 141 -7.16 -10.11 8.21
C LEU A 141 -6.49 -9.04 7.36
N ALA A 142 -5.19 -8.82 7.54
CA ALA A 142 -4.44 -7.83 6.80
C ALA A 142 -4.43 -8.13 5.28
N LYS A 143 -4.12 -9.38 4.90
CA LYS A 143 -4.15 -9.77 3.49
C LYS A 143 -5.54 -9.63 2.87
N GLY A 144 -6.57 -9.96 3.64
CA GLY A 144 -7.96 -9.84 3.18
C GLY A 144 -8.33 -8.40 2.88
N ALA A 145 -7.96 -7.46 3.77
CA ALA A 145 -8.16 -6.03 3.56
C ALA A 145 -7.42 -5.51 2.32
N ILE A 146 -6.16 -5.90 2.13
CA ILE A 146 -5.35 -5.49 0.98
C ILE A 146 -5.92 -6.07 -0.32
N ALA A 147 -6.21 -7.38 -0.36
CA ALA A 147 -6.77 -8.03 -1.54
C ALA A 147 -8.12 -7.42 -1.94
N ALA A 148 -9.00 -7.18 -0.97
CA ALA A 148 -10.28 -6.53 -1.20
C ALA A 148 -10.09 -5.10 -1.74
N GLY A 149 -9.15 -4.33 -1.20
CA GLY A 149 -8.83 -3.00 -1.70
C GLY A 149 -8.38 -3.01 -3.16
N ILE A 150 -7.52 -3.95 -3.55
CA ILE A 150 -7.07 -4.12 -4.94
C ILE A 150 -8.26 -4.45 -5.85
N GLU A 151 -9.13 -5.38 -5.43
CA GLU A 151 -10.30 -5.81 -6.20
C GLU A 151 -11.29 -4.65 -6.38
N ILE A 152 -11.68 -3.98 -5.30
CA ILE A 152 -12.61 -2.85 -5.33
C ILE A 152 -12.07 -1.69 -6.18
N LEU A 153 -10.78 -1.35 -6.07
CA LEU A 153 -10.16 -0.33 -6.92
C LEU A 153 -10.24 -0.71 -8.39
N THR A 154 -9.91 -1.96 -8.73
CA THR A 154 -9.89 -2.45 -10.10
C THR A 154 -11.29 -2.47 -10.72
N GLU A 155 -12.29 -2.96 -9.96
CA GLU A 155 -13.70 -2.95 -10.36
C GLU A 155 -14.24 -1.53 -10.53
N SER A 156 -14.00 -0.65 -9.55
CA SER A 156 -14.47 0.74 -9.60
C SER A 156 -13.79 1.53 -10.73
N TYR A 157 -12.54 1.22 -11.03
CA TYR A 157 -11.83 1.78 -12.17
C TYR A 157 -12.42 1.28 -13.51
N GLY A 158 -13.05 0.11 -13.51
CA GLY A 158 -13.71 -0.49 -14.68
C GLY A 158 -12.77 -1.27 -15.59
N ILE A 159 -11.73 -1.90 -15.02
CA ILE A 159 -10.74 -2.70 -15.74
C ILE A 159 -10.57 -4.08 -15.09
N ARG A 160 -9.83 -4.96 -15.75
CA ARG A 160 -9.39 -6.26 -15.22
C ARG A 160 -7.96 -6.15 -14.67
N PHE A 161 -7.52 -7.11 -13.86
CA PHE A 161 -6.13 -7.21 -13.42
C PHE A 161 -5.14 -7.28 -14.59
N SER A 162 -5.55 -7.92 -15.70
CA SER A 162 -4.75 -8.00 -16.93
C SER A 162 -4.44 -6.65 -17.57
N ASP A 163 -5.24 -5.65 -17.30
CA ASP A 163 -5.13 -4.32 -17.90
C ASP A 163 -4.23 -3.38 -17.09
N ILE A 164 -3.81 -3.81 -15.89
CA ILE A 164 -2.82 -3.12 -15.08
C ILE A 164 -1.42 -3.42 -15.62
N SER A 165 -0.72 -2.40 -16.10
CA SER A 165 0.59 -2.54 -16.74
C SER A 165 1.70 -2.83 -15.73
N LYS A 166 1.60 -2.26 -14.52
CA LYS A 166 2.63 -2.34 -13.49
C LYS A 166 2.03 -2.21 -12.10
N VAL A 167 2.56 -2.95 -11.15
CA VAL A 167 2.28 -2.81 -9.72
C VAL A 167 3.56 -2.39 -9.00
N VAL A 168 3.49 -1.37 -8.17
CA VAL A 168 4.60 -0.91 -7.34
C VAL A 168 4.24 -1.17 -5.88
N LEU A 169 5.00 -2.04 -5.22
CA LEU A 169 4.93 -2.25 -3.78
C LEU A 169 5.88 -1.28 -3.08
N ALA A 170 5.31 -0.40 -2.28
CA ALA A 170 6.01 0.63 -1.53
C ALA A 170 5.81 0.44 -0.01
N GLY A 171 6.40 1.33 0.77
CA GLY A 171 6.36 1.28 2.22
C GLY A 171 7.40 0.34 2.83
N GLY A 172 7.56 0.43 4.14
CA GLY A 172 8.58 -0.31 4.85
C GLY A 172 8.44 -1.83 4.75
N PHE A 173 7.22 -2.33 4.72
CA PHE A 173 6.92 -3.74 4.52
C PHE A 173 6.97 -4.12 3.02
N GLY A 174 6.37 -3.30 2.15
CA GLY A 174 6.27 -3.59 0.72
C GLY A 174 7.62 -3.73 0.02
N TYR A 175 8.64 -3.03 0.50
CA TYR A 175 9.98 -3.11 -0.07
C TYR A 175 10.62 -4.51 0.02
N TYR A 176 10.35 -5.24 1.09
CA TYR A 176 10.91 -6.59 1.32
C TYR A 176 9.98 -7.72 0.90
N LEU A 177 8.76 -7.39 0.48
CA LEU A 177 7.74 -8.37 0.14
C LEU A 177 8.06 -9.07 -1.18
N ASP A 178 8.14 -10.39 -1.14
CA ASP A 178 8.26 -11.21 -2.35
C ASP A 178 6.88 -11.32 -3.04
N PRO A 179 6.73 -10.84 -4.29
CA PRO A 179 5.45 -10.89 -5.01
C PRO A 179 4.90 -12.31 -5.18
N LYS A 180 5.76 -13.32 -5.35
CA LYS A 180 5.33 -14.72 -5.47
C LYS A 180 4.78 -15.25 -4.16
N ALA A 181 5.45 -14.93 -3.05
CA ALA A 181 4.99 -15.31 -1.73
C ALA A 181 3.67 -14.58 -1.38
N ALA A 182 3.56 -13.31 -1.72
CA ALA A 182 2.33 -12.53 -1.56
C ALA A 182 1.16 -13.14 -2.34
N ALA A 183 1.38 -13.54 -3.59
CA ALA A 183 0.37 -14.20 -4.41
C ALA A 183 0.02 -15.60 -3.88
N ALA A 184 0.99 -16.36 -3.38
CA ALA A 184 0.76 -17.69 -2.84
C ALA A 184 -0.19 -17.69 -1.64
N ILE A 185 -0.08 -16.70 -0.76
CA ILE A 185 -0.99 -16.54 0.38
C ILE A 185 -2.28 -15.76 0.03
N GLY A 186 -2.40 -15.21 -1.20
CA GLY A 186 -3.56 -14.46 -1.67
C GLY A 186 -3.61 -13.02 -1.16
N LEU A 187 -2.46 -12.40 -0.85
CA LEU A 187 -2.35 -10.97 -0.57
C LEU A 187 -2.37 -10.16 -1.87
N LEU A 188 -1.76 -10.70 -2.92
CA LEU A 188 -1.71 -10.11 -4.25
C LEU A 188 -2.42 -11.06 -5.25
N PRO A 189 -3.25 -10.56 -6.18
CA PRO A 189 -3.75 -11.34 -7.29
C PRO A 189 -2.61 -11.98 -8.10
N LYS A 190 -2.74 -13.24 -8.46
CA LYS A 190 -1.70 -13.99 -9.19
C LYS A 190 -1.34 -13.37 -10.54
N GLU A 191 -2.33 -12.81 -11.20
CA GLU A 191 -2.23 -12.15 -12.49
C GLU A 191 -1.28 -10.93 -12.46
N LEU A 192 -1.09 -10.35 -11.28
CA LEU A 192 -0.24 -9.18 -11.07
C LEU A 192 1.20 -9.52 -10.69
N THR A 193 1.50 -10.78 -10.37
CA THR A 193 2.80 -11.19 -9.81
C THR A 193 3.98 -10.77 -10.68
N ASP A 194 3.93 -11.08 -11.97
CA ASP A 194 5.04 -10.81 -12.91
C ASP A 194 5.19 -9.33 -13.31
N ARG A 195 4.19 -8.51 -12.96
CA ARG A 195 4.18 -7.05 -13.20
C ARG A 195 4.50 -6.26 -11.94
N THR A 196 4.75 -6.96 -10.84
CA THR A 196 5.00 -6.34 -9.53
C THR A 196 6.48 -6.10 -9.33
N VAL A 197 6.81 -4.87 -8.96
CA VAL A 197 8.14 -4.42 -8.59
C VAL A 197 8.12 -3.76 -7.22
N THR A 198 9.25 -3.76 -6.53
CA THR A 198 9.41 -3.02 -5.28
C THR A 198 9.84 -1.59 -5.54
N GLY A 199 9.12 -0.62 -4.96
CA GLY A 199 9.36 0.82 -5.13
C GLY A 199 10.16 1.47 -4.00
N GLY A 200 10.41 0.74 -2.91
CA GLY A 200 11.07 1.29 -1.74
C GLY A 200 10.22 2.34 -1.01
N ASN A 201 10.86 3.38 -0.51
CA ASN A 201 10.18 4.51 0.12
C ASN A 201 9.78 5.53 -0.95
N THR A 202 8.65 5.28 -1.62
CA THR A 202 8.14 6.16 -2.67
C THR A 202 7.70 7.51 -2.14
N ALA A 203 7.23 7.59 -0.90
CA ALA A 203 6.88 8.84 -0.23
C ALA A 203 8.11 9.76 -0.11
N LEU A 204 9.25 9.23 0.36
CA LEU A 204 10.50 9.98 0.44
C LEU A 204 11.02 10.39 -0.94
N SER A 205 10.97 9.47 -1.90
CA SER A 205 11.42 9.75 -3.28
C SER A 205 10.58 10.85 -3.93
N GLY A 206 9.27 10.82 -3.72
CA GLY A 206 8.36 11.86 -4.20
C GLY A 206 8.57 13.20 -3.51
N ALA A 207 8.76 13.19 -2.19
CA ALA A 207 9.07 14.41 -1.44
C ALA A 207 10.38 15.06 -1.92
N ALA A 208 11.42 14.27 -2.17
CA ALA A 208 12.67 14.74 -2.73
C ALA A 208 12.50 15.30 -4.15
N LEU A 209 11.67 14.66 -4.98
CA LEU A 209 11.34 15.14 -6.31
C LEU A 209 10.63 16.51 -6.27
N VAL A 210 9.62 16.65 -5.39
CA VAL A 210 8.91 17.91 -5.17
C VAL A 210 9.89 18.99 -4.69
N GLY A 211 10.69 18.72 -3.68
CA GLY A 211 11.69 19.66 -3.16
C GLY A 211 12.68 20.11 -4.23
N ASN A 212 13.17 19.21 -5.06
CA ASN A 212 14.07 19.54 -6.17
C ASN A 212 13.39 20.44 -7.21
N ARG A 213 12.13 20.14 -7.58
CA ARG A 213 11.34 20.99 -8.50
C ARG A 213 11.08 22.36 -7.93
N MET A 214 10.88 22.49 -6.61
CA MET A 214 10.78 23.78 -5.91
C MET A 214 12.06 24.60 -6.05
N LEU A 215 13.20 23.99 -5.76
CA LEU A 215 14.50 24.66 -5.80
C LEU A 215 14.89 25.10 -7.21
N THR A 216 14.46 24.37 -8.23
CA THR A 216 14.73 24.68 -9.65
C THR A 216 13.69 25.57 -10.31
N GLY A 217 12.68 26.05 -9.57
CA GLY A 217 11.61 26.89 -10.11
C GLY A 217 10.64 26.15 -11.04
N GLN A 218 10.68 24.81 -11.05
CA GLN A 218 9.82 23.96 -11.87
C GLN A 218 8.52 23.55 -11.17
N LEU A 219 8.13 24.27 -10.13
CA LEU A 219 7.03 23.90 -9.23
C LEU A 219 5.62 23.98 -9.83
N ARG A 220 5.50 24.23 -11.09
CA ARG A 220 4.17 24.25 -11.73
C ARG A 220 3.52 22.86 -11.84
N ALA A 221 4.30 21.79 -11.66
CA ALA A 221 3.78 20.43 -11.82
C ALA A 221 2.77 19.99 -10.74
N TRP A 222 2.78 20.61 -9.55
CA TRP A 222 1.81 20.27 -8.49
C TRP A 222 0.49 21.04 -8.65
N ASP A 223 0.58 22.33 -8.95
CA ASP A 223 -0.58 23.12 -9.39
C ASP A 223 -1.22 22.49 -10.63
N ASP A 224 -0.41 21.83 -11.49
CA ASP A 224 -0.89 21.12 -12.66
C ASP A 224 -1.67 19.85 -12.33
N LEU A 225 -1.44 19.19 -11.20
CA LEU A 225 -2.22 18.03 -10.79
C LEU A 225 -3.67 18.42 -10.44
N HIS A 226 -3.83 19.53 -9.73
CA HIS A 226 -5.15 20.08 -9.42
C HIS A 226 -5.73 20.93 -10.56
N ARG A 227 -4.89 21.43 -11.48
CA ARG A 227 -5.30 22.22 -12.65
C ARG A 227 -5.48 21.40 -13.91
N ARG A 228 -5.10 20.11 -13.94
CA ARG A 228 -5.46 19.22 -15.04
C ARG A 228 -6.97 18.99 -14.96
N GLN A 229 -7.72 19.88 -15.59
CA GLN A 229 -9.18 19.78 -15.73
C GLN A 229 -9.65 18.46 -16.37
N GLU A 230 -8.71 17.68 -16.89
CA GLU A 230 -8.92 16.40 -17.55
C GLU A 230 -8.70 15.19 -16.62
N LEU A 231 -8.02 15.35 -15.48
CA LEU A 231 -7.75 14.23 -14.55
C LEU A 231 -8.97 13.98 -13.68
N GLN A 232 -9.58 12.81 -13.85
CA GLN A 232 -10.66 12.34 -12.98
C GLN A 232 -10.07 11.68 -11.73
N ILE A 233 -10.29 12.27 -10.55
CA ILE A 233 -9.84 11.71 -9.27
C ILE A 233 -11.07 11.22 -8.50
N GLN A 234 -11.02 9.96 -8.07
CA GLN A 234 -12.04 9.36 -7.21
C GLN A 234 -11.40 8.66 -6.01
N ILE A 235 -11.88 8.99 -4.82
CA ILE A 235 -11.46 8.34 -3.57
C ILE A 235 -12.56 7.41 -3.12
N LEU A 236 -12.21 6.14 -2.91
CA LEU A 236 -13.15 5.12 -2.45
C LEU A 236 -13.10 5.01 -0.92
N ASN A 237 -14.25 5.10 -0.30
CA ASN A 237 -14.39 4.85 1.14
C ASN A 237 -14.71 3.37 1.33
N LEU A 238 -13.74 2.59 1.81
CA LEU A 238 -13.91 1.15 2.03
C LEU A 238 -14.57 0.82 3.39
N ALA A 239 -14.98 1.83 4.16
CA ALA A 239 -15.67 1.65 5.43
C ALA A 239 -17.21 1.63 5.26
N GLU A 240 -17.72 1.93 4.09
CA GLU A 240 -19.12 1.82 3.69
C GLU A 240 -19.36 0.53 2.90
#